data_c8736af3adecf6255a29b426a42d6e05
#
_entry.id   c8736af3adecf6255a29b426a42d6e05
#
_cell.length_a   1.000
_cell.length_b   1.000
_cell.length_c   1.000
_cell.angle_alpha   90.00
_cell.angle_beta   90.00
_cell.angle_gamma   90.00
#
_symmetry.space_group_name_H-M   'P 1'
#
loop_
_entity.id
_entity.type
_entity.pdbx_description
1 polymer ?
#
loop_
_entity_poly.entity_id
_entity_poly.type
_entity_poly.pdbx_seq_one_letter_code
_entity_poly.pdbx_strand_id
1 'polypeptide(L)'
;EIPLRLVGSEMCIRDRVKNVKIGPSPAWMRERIRNAGMRPINNVVDITNYVMLEYGQPMHAFDFSCVNNGEIHVRLAREGESVQTLDGTDRRLSSSMLCICDTDKPVGVAGVMGGANSEIEGDTAMVLFESANFNGTSIRRTANALGMRTDASSRYEKGLDVENTYKAVERACELVELLGCGEVVEGIIDVVPRAISTVSLKLEPEKINALLGTDISRDTMEDILVRLGFTMEGDIIHVPSWRGDVEHYSDIAEEVARFYGYNEIPTCFAGGNTTSGGFTPLQQCERQIGQTCRSLGMDEIITYSFISPGYYDKIRMPADSPLRDSLRILNPPVSYT
;
A
#
# COMPACT_ATOMS: atom_id res chain seq x y z
N GLU A 1 -6.48 -18.07 27.26
CA GLU A 1 -6.62 -16.81 26.50
C GLU A 1 -5.22 -16.23 26.26
N ILE A 2 -4.95 -15.78 25.03
CA ILE A 2 -3.72 -15.08 24.70
C ILE A 2 -3.98 -13.59 24.91
N PRO A 3 -3.34 -12.91 25.88
CA PRO A 3 -3.53 -11.48 26.04
C PRO A 3 -2.90 -10.74 24.85
N LEU A 4 -3.67 -9.86 24.23
CA LEU A 4 -3.26 -9.00 23.15
C LEU A 4 -3.25 -7.55 23.61
N ARG A 5 -2.12 -6.85 23.43
CA ARG A 5 -2.01 -5.40 23.67
C ARG A 5 -1.70 -4.69 22.36
N LEU A 6 -2.61 -3.82 21.93
CA LEU A 6 -2.44 -2.98 20.75
C LEU A 6 -2.11 -1.56 21.15
N VAL A 7 -1.24 -0.93 20.38
CA VAL A 7 -0.91 0.50 20.49
C VAL A 7 -1.20 1.15 19.14
N GLY A 8 -2.23 1.99 19.09
CA GLY A 8 -2.62 2.68 17.86
C GLY A 8 -4.02 2.32 17.37
N SER A 9 -4.24 2.44 16.06
CA SER A 9 -5.53 2.23 15.40
C SER A 9 -5.59 0.91 14.61
N GLU A 10 -4.73 -0.02 14.92
CA GLU A 10 -4.58 -1.28 14.23
C GLU A 10 -5.60 -2.31 14.75
N MET A 11 -6.18 -3.07 13.81
CA MET A 11 -6.98 -4.26 14.11
C MET A 11 -6.11 -5.50 13.94
N CYS A 12 -6.27 -6.48 14.80
CA CYS A 12 -5.53 -7.73 14.71
C CYS A 12 -6.42 -8.90 15.13
N ILE A 13 -6.60 -9.84 14.20
CA ILE A 13 -7.33 -11.10 14.42
C ILE A 13 -6.32 -12.22 14.44
N ARG A 14 -6.49 -13.19 15.37
CA ARG A 14 -5.61 -14.34 15.50
C ARG A 14 -6.38 -15.59 15.76
N ASP A 15 -5.92 -16.67 15.13
CA ASP A 15 -6.45 -18.00 15.32
C ASP A 15 -5.31 -19.03 15.47
N ARG A 16 -5.57 -20.11 16.20
CA ARG A 16 -4.59 -21.15 16.51
C ARG A 16 -4.90 -22.44 15.76
N VAL A 17 -3.84 -23.05 15.27
CA VAL A 17 -3.88 -24.38 14.67
C VAL A 17 -2.94 -25.28 15.43
N LYS A 18 -3.44 -26.43 15.93
CA LYS A 18 -2.67 -27.45 16.63
C LYS A 18 -2.47 -28.68 15.75
N ASN A 19 -1.59 -29.60 16.21
CA ASN A 19 -1.29 -30.85 15.51
C ASN A 19 -0.89 -30.63 14.05
N VAL A 20 -0.14 -29.54 13.83
CA VAL A 20 0.28 -29.10 12.50
C VAL A 20 1.27 -30.12 11.91
N LYS A 21 1.07 -30.43 10.64
CA LYS A 21 1.96 -31.30 9.85
C LYS A 21 2.51 -30.49 8.70
N ILE A 22 3.75 -30.05 8.84
CA ILE A 22 4.43 -29.29 7.80
C ILE A 22 4.80 -30.21 6.64
N GLY A 23 4.50 -29.78 5.44
CA GLY A 23 4.78 -30.49 4.21
C GLY A 23 4.56 -29.62 2.97
N PRO A 24 4.78 -30.18 1.78
CA PRO A 24 4.53 -29.45 0.55
C PRO A 24 3.03 -29.26 0.33
N SER A 25 2.64 -28.05 -0.13
CA SER A 25 1.27 -27.77 -0.56
C SER A 25 0.85 -28.63 -1.74
N PRO A 26 -0.45 -28.88 -1.97
CA PRO A 26 -0.93 -29.62 -3.13
C PRO A 26 -0.55 -28.92 -4.45
N ALA A 27 -0.48 -29.69 -5.52
CA ALA A 27 0.00 -29.20 -6.81
C ALA A 27 -0.79 -27.98 -7.30
N TRP A 28 -2.12 -27.97 -7.17
CA TRP A 28 -2.97 -26.89 -7.60
C TRP A 28 -2.66 -25.55 -6.90
N MET A 29 -2.37 -25.59 -5.60
CA MET A 29 -2.02 -24.38 -4.81
C MET A 29 -0.64 -23.87 -5.21
N ARG A 30 0.34 -24.77 -5.30
CA ARG A 30 1.70 -24.40 -5.73
C ARG A 30 1.75 -23.82 -7.13
N GLU A 31 0.93 -24.33 -8.04
CA GLU A 31 0.84 -23.80 -9.41
C GLU A 31 0.25 -22.39 -9.43
N ARG A 32 -0.83 -22.15 -8.71
CA ARG A 32 -1.45 -20.82 -8.60
C ARG A 32 -0.50 -19.77 -8.00
N ILE A 33 0.20 -20.15 -6.91
CA ILE A 33 1.19 -19.29 -6.26
C ILE A 33 2.33 -18.95 -7.23
N ARG A 34 2.86 -19.93 -7.99
CA ARG A 34 3.90 -19.70 -9.00
C ARG A 34 3.41 -18.81 -10.13
N ASN A 35 2.21 -19.02 -10.63
CA ASN A 35 1.64 -18.23 -11.71
C ASN A 35 1.40 -16.76 -11.28
N ALA A 36 1.22 -16.52 -9.97
CA ALA A 36 1.19 -15.19 -9.38
C ALA A 36 2.57 -14.58 -9.10
N GLY A 37 3.66 -15.27 -9.48
CA GLY A 37 5.04 -14.79 -9.32
C GLY A 37 5.69 -15.07 -7.96
N MET A 38 5.05 -15.85 -7.09
CA MET A 38 5.55 -16.18 -5.76
C MET A 38 6.15 -17.60 -5.71
N ARG A 39 7.09 -17.82 -4.80
CA ARG A 39 7.71 -19.14 -4.59
C ARG A 39 6.96 -19.92 -3.53
N PRO A 40 6.41 -21.14 -3.81
CA PRO A 40 5.86 -22.02 -2.80
C PRO A 40 6.96 -22.46 -1.81
N ILE A 41 6.61 -22.54 -0.52
CA ILE A 41 7.54 -22.88 0.57
C ILE A 41 7.06 -24.16 1.26
N ASN A 42 6.03 -24.07 2.08
CA ASN A 42 5.37 -25.19 2.75
C ASN A 42 3.86 -24.92 2.85
N ASN A 43 3.08 -25.90 3.23
CA ASN A 43 1.62 -25.82 3.26
C ASN A 43 1.09 -24.64 4.11
N VAL A 44 1.66 -24.37 5.27
CA VAL A 44 1.21 -23.26 6.15
C VAL A 44 1.54 -21.89 5.56
N VAL A 45 2.78 -21.68 5.13
CA VAL A 45 3.20 -20.43 4.50
C VAL A 45 2.49 -20.22 3.16
N ASP A 46 2.28 -21.27 2.41
CA ASP A 46 1.55 -21.21 1.14
C ASP A 46 0.06 -20.88 1.34
N ILE A 47 -0.57 -21.34 2.44
CA ILE A 47 -1.92 -20.91 2.81
C ILE A 47 -1.97 -19.40 3.01
N THR A 48 -1.06 -18.82 3.80
CA THR A 48 -1.04 -17.36 4.03
C THR A 48 -0.83 -16.57 2.73
N ASN A 49 0.08 -17.04 1.87
CA ASN A 49 0.33 -16.44 0.57
C ASN A 49 -0.88 -16.60 -0.38
N TYR A 50 -1.51 -17.76 -0.36
CA TYR A 50 -2.69 -18.03 -1.19
C TYR A 50 -3.87 -17.13 -0.78
N VAL A 51 -4.13 -16.99 0.52
CA VAL A 51 -5.18 -16.09 1.03
C VAL A 51 -4.85 -14.64 0.68
N MET A 52 -3.60 -14.22 0.78
CA MET A 52 -3.20 -12.88 0.35
C MET A 52 -3.48 -12.65 -1.15
N LEU A 53 -3.30 -13.64 -2.00
CA LEU A 53 -3.62 -13.55 -3.43
C LEU A 53 -5.13 -13.58 -3.71
N GLU A 54 -5.89 -14.39 -2.95
CA GLU A 54 -7.34 -14.58 -3.14
C GLU A 54 -8.15 -13.41 -2.56
N TYR A 55 -7.79 -12.92 -1.38
CA TYR A 55 -8.51 -11.89 -0.62
C TYR A 55 -7.83 -10.51 -0.64
N GLY A 56 -6.59 -10.42 -1.11
CA GLY A 56 -5.81 -9.18 -1.01
C GLY A 56 -5.27 -8.87 0.38
N GLN A 57 -5.58 -9.70 1.39
CA GLN A 57 -5.21 -9.52 2.79
C GLN A 57 -3.90 -10.26 3.10
N PRO A 58 -2.79 -9.55 3.40
CA PRO A 58 -1.59 -10.20 3.87
C PRO A 58 -1.82 -10.84 5.23
N MET A 59 -1.29 -12.03 5.39
CA MET A 59 -1.34 -12.80 6.63
C MET A 59 0.06 -13.23 7.04
N HIS A 60 0.24 -13.51 8.32
CA HIS A 60 1.44 -14.12 8.84
C HIS A 60 1.12 -15.35 9.69
N ALA A 61 2.07 -16.28 9.76
CA ALA A 61 1.99 -17.46 10.58
C ALA A 61 3.22 -17.52 11.49
N PHE A 62 2.99 -17.58 12.79
CA PHE A 62 4.05 -17.73 13.80
C PHE A 62 4.10 -19.17 14.30
N ASP A 63 5.29 -19.70 14.50
CA ASP A 63 5.46 -20.87 15.36
C ASP A 63 5.11 -20.47 16.81
N PHE A 64 4.04 -21.05 17.34
CA PHE A 64 3.54 -20.68 18.66
C PHE A 64 4.55 -21.01 19.77
N SER A 65 5.41 -22.01 19.59
CA SER A 65 6.45 -22.38 20.56
C SER A 65 7.53 -21.31 20.71
N CYS A 66 7.69 -20.46 19.68
CA CYS A 66 8.65 -19.36 19.65
C CYS A 66 8.10 -18.04 20.23
N VAL A 67 6.80 -18.02 20.62
CA VAL A 67 6.13 -16.87 21.21
C VAL A 67 6.15 -16.99 22.73
N ASN A 68 6.99 -16.21 23.40
CA ASN A 68 7.16 -16.28 24.86
C ASN A 68 5.85 -15.98 25.59
N ASN A 69 5.52 -16.83 26.58
CA ASN A 69 4.27 -16.80 27.37
C ASN A 69 2.98 -16.92 26.53
N GLY A 70 3.07 -17.18 25.22
CA GLY A 70 1.92 -17.19 24.32
C GLY A 70 1.26 -15.82 24.16
N GLU A 71 1.97 -14.74 24.44
CA GLU A 71 1.46 -13.37 24.33
C GLU A 71 2.01 -12.65 23.10
N ILE A 72 1.14 -11.91 22.44
CA ILE A 72 1.54 -11.03 21.35
C ILE A 72 1.18 -9.58 21.67
N HIS A 73 2.16 -8.71 21.52
CA HIS A 73 2.05 -7.28 21.72
C HIS A 73 2.36 -6.54 20.43
N VAL A 74 1.40 -5.78 19.89
CA VAL A 74 1.66 -4.87 18.78
C VAL A 74 1.97 -3.50 19.36
N ARG A 75 3.21 -3.04 19.17
CA ARG A 75 3.73 -1.80 19.75
C ARG A 75 4.79 -1.15 18.88
N LEU A 76 5.08 0.09 19.13
CA LEU A 76 6.26 0.74 18.56
C LEU A 76 7.55 0.10 19.12
N ALA A 77 8.57 0.03 18.27
CA ALA A 77 9.88 -0.45 18.69
C ALA A 77 10.47 0.45 19.77
N ARG A 78 11.29 -0.14 20.66
CA ARG A 78 12.10 0.61 21.61
C ARG A 78 13.35 1.11 20.92
N GLU A 79 13.93 2.16 21.46
CA GLU A 79 15.20 2.69 20.92
C GLU A 79 16.31 1.64 20.98
N GLY A 80 16.96 1.39 19.83
CA GLY A 80 18.03 0.41 19.70
C GLY A 80 17.58 -1.05 19.56
N GLU A 81 16.27 -1.32 19.56
CA GLU A 81 15.74 -2.67 19.29
C GLU A 81 16.13 -3.14 17.89
N SER A 82 16.36 -4.44 17.74
CA SER A 82 16.65 -5.07 16.45
C SER A 82 15.88 -6.37 16.30
N VAL A 83 15.65 -6.77 15.06
CA VAL A 83 15.05 -8.05 14.69
C VAL A 83 15.78 -8.61 13.48
N GLN A 84 16.09 -9.89 13.49
CA GLN A 84 16.49 -10.58 12.27
C GLN A 84 15.22 -10.96 11.50
N THR A 85 15.11 -10.44 10.29
CA THR A 85 13.95 -10.73 9.40
C THR A 85 14.14 -12.03 8.65
N LEU A 86 13.04 -12.59 8.08
CA LEU A 86 13.04 -13.87 7.36
C LEU A 86 14.04 -13.94 6.17
N ASP A 87 14.56 -12.80 5.70
CA ASP A 87 15.62 -12.74 4.71
C ASP A 87 17.04 -12.91 5.31
N GLY A 88 17.12 -13.22 6.61
CA GLY A 88 18.37 -13.41 7.34
C GLY A 88 19.13 -12.14 7.70
N THR A 89 18.54 -10.96 7.44
CA THR A 89 19.20 -9.67 7.67
C THR A 89 18.82 -9.10 9.04
N ASP A 90 19.80 -8.67 9.82
CA ASP A 90 19.57 -7.95 11.06
C ASP A 90 19.12 -6.51 10.78
N ARG A 91 17.93 -6.16 11.25
CA ARG A 91 17.34 -4.83 11.08
C ARG A 91 17.30 -4.07 12.38
N ARG A 92 17.97 -2.93 12.41
CA ARG A 92 17.86 -1.99 13.53
C ARG A 92 16.57 -1.17 13.38
N LEU A 93 15.75 -1.16 14.42
CA LEU A 93 14.45 -0.50 14.43
C LEU A 93 14.55 0.89 15.04
N SER A 94 13.76 1.82 14.54
CA SER A 94 13.55 3.13 15.16
C SER A 94 12.27 3.14 15.97
N SER A 95 12.17 4.03 16.94
CA SER A 95 10.98 4.18 17.82
C SER A 95 9.69 4.61 17.09
N SER A 96 9.77 4.91 15.80
CA SER A 96 8.60 5.18 14.95
C SER A 96 8.06 3.95 14.21
N MET A 97 8.76 2.82 14.27
CA MET A 97 8.39 1.59 13.55
C MET A 97 7.49 0.72 14.43
N LEU A 98 6.42 0.22 13.81
CA LEU A 98 5.49 -0.70 14.48
C LEU A 98 6.04 -2.13 14.40
N CYS A 99 6.01 -2.85 15.52
CA CYS A 99 6.50 -4.20 15.64
C CYS A 99 5.45 -5.12 16.24
N ILE A 100 5.49 -6.37 15.83
CA ILE A 100 4.82 -7.46 16.50
C ILE A 100 5.86 -8.08 17.42
N CYS A 101 5.53 -8.17 18.70
CA CYS A 101 6.43 -8.61 19.75
C CYS A 101 5.78 -9.73 20.55
N ASP A 102 6.59 -10.59 21.14
CA ASP A 102 6.20 -11.36 22.31
C ASP A 102 6.38 -10.50 23.58
N THR A 103 6.39 -11.10 24.77
CA THR A 103 6.61 -10.36 26.02
C THR A 103 7.98 -9.69 26.09
N ASP A 104 9.00 -10.22 25.40
CA ASP A 104 10.39 -9.83 25.60
C ASP A 104 10.99 -9.13 24.36
N LYS A 105 10.71 -9.62 23.15
CA LYS A 105 11.41 -9.23 21.92
C LYS A 105 10.46 -9.05 20.72
N PRO A 106 10.88 -8.34 19.67
CA PRO A 106 10.20 -8.33 18.39
C PRO A 106 10.26 -9.70 17.71
N VAL A 107 9.12 -10.15 17.20
CA VAL A 107 8.94 -11.35 16.37
C VAL A 107 8.59 -11.01 14.93
N GLY A 108 8.47 -9.72 14.61
CA GLY A 108 8.26 -9.23 13.25
C GLY A 108 8.15 -7.72 13.17
N VAL A 109 8.37 -7.20 11.97
CA VAL A 109 8.09 -5.81 11.61
C VAL A 109 6.69 -5.76 11.02
N ALA A 110 5.77 -5.14 11.73
CA ALA A 110 4.34 -5.13 11.40
C ALA A 110 4.08 -4.71 9.96
N GLY A 111 3.37 -5.56 9.21
CA GLY A 111 2.99 -5.30 7.82
C GLY A 111 4.14 -5.25 6.81
N VAL A 112 5.38 -5.53 7.21
CA VAL A 112 6.55 -5.52 6.33
C VAL A 112 7.13 -6.92 6.19
N MET A 113 7.65 -7.53 7.27
CA MET A 113 8.24 -8.86 7.24
C MET A 113 8.27 -9.50 8.62
N GLY A 114 8.03 -10.80 8.69
CA GLY A 114 8.17 -11.61 9.90
C GLY A 114 9.63 -11.72 10.36
N GLY A 115 9.81 -12.07 11.63
CA GLY A 115 11.12 -12.36 12.20
C GLY A 115 11.53 -13.82 11.98
N ALA A 116 12.81 -14.06 11.74
CA ALA A 116 13.37 -15.41 11.64
C ALA A 116 13.23 -16.22 12.94
N ASN A 117 13.09 -15.51 14.07
CA ASN A 117 12.94 -16.12 15.40
C ASN A 117 11.56 -16.72 15.71
N SER A 118 10.63 -16.66 14.76
CA SER A 118 9.28 -17.25 14.85
C SER A 118 8.83 -17.89 13.54
N GLU A 119 9.79 -18.24 12.69
CA GLU A 119 9.59 -18.88 11.39
C GLU A 119 8.94 -20.28 11.56
N ILE A 120 8.13 -20.66 10.58
CA ILE A 120 7.52 -21.99 10.50
C ILE A 120 8.56 -22.99 9.97
N GLU A 121 9.01 -23.88 10.84
CA GLU A 121 9.98 -24.93 10.53
C GLU A 121 9.32 -26.32 10.40
N GLY A 122 10.10 -27.31 10.03
CA GLY A 122 9.58 -28.67 9.77
C GLY A 122 9.00 -29.42 10.99
N ASP A 123 9.36 -28.98 12.21
CA ASP A 123 8.90 -29.54 13.50
C ASP A 123 7.84 -28.66 14.19
N THR A 124 7.39 -27.59 13.57
CA THR A 124 6.32 -26.72 14.09
C THR A 124 5.05 -27.54 14.32
N ALA A 125 4.62 -27.64 15.57
CA ALA A 125 3.46 -28.41 15.98
C ALA A 125 2.20 -27.55 16.21
N MET A 126 2.37 -26.28 16.51
CA MET A 126 1.27 -25.31 16.72
C MET A 126 1.60 -23.99 16.04
N VAL A 127 0.63 -23.47 15.30
CA VAL A 127 0.73 -22.24 14.52
C VAL A 127 -0.27 -21.22 15.05
N LEU A 128 0.16 -19.97 15.10
CA LEU A 128 -0.70 -18.80 15.31
C LEU A 128 -0.81 -18.03 14.00
N PHE A 129 -1.99 -17.99 13.38
CA PHE A 129 -2.25 -17.11 12.25
C PHE A 129 -2.52 -15.68 12.71
N GLU A 130 -2.02 -14.74 11.95
CA GLU A 130 -2.28 -13.31 12.09
C GLU A 130 -2.90 -12.79 10.81
N SER A 131 -4.03 -12.10 10.95
CA SER A 131 -4.64 -11.26 9.93
C SER A 131 -4.89 -9.90 10.55
N ALA A 132 -4.19 -8.88 10.06
CA ALA A 132 -4.18 -7.56 10.70
C ALA A 132 -4.42 -6.45 9.68
N ASN A 133 -4.85 -5.29 10.16
CA ASN A 133 -4.87 -4.05 9.40
C ASN A 133 -3.99 -3.03 10.09
N PHE A 134 -3.09 -2.41 9.33
CA PHE A 134 -2.12 -1.44 9.81
C PHE A 134 -2.25 -0.11 9.07
N ASN A 135 -1.87 0.98 9.73
CA ASN A 135 -1.83 2.29 9.11
C ASN A 135 -0.85 2.33 7.92
N GLY A 136 -1.36 2.49 6.71
CA GLY A 136 -0.58 2.42 5.46
C GLY A 136 0.57 3.42 5.41
N THR A 137 0.41 4.63 5.97
CA THR A 137 1.48 5.63 6.03
C THR A 137 2.62 5.17 6.94
N SER A 138 2.31 4.55 8.09
CA SER A 138 3.31 3.98 8.99
C SER A 138 4.10 2.86 8.31
N ILE A 139 3.38 1.92 7.66
CA ILE A 139 4.03 0.82 6.94
C ILE A 139 4.92 1.32 5.81
N ARG A 140 4.46 2.28 5.00
CA ARG A 140 5.25 2.88 3.92
C ARG A 140 6.54 3.52 4.45
N ARG A 141 6.45 4.28 5.55
CA ARG A 141 7.63 4.91 6.16
C ARG A 141 8.62 3.88 6.69
N THR A 142 8.13 2.84 7.34
CA THR A 142 8.94 1.74 7.87
C THR A 142 9.63 0.97 6.73
N ALA A 143 8.88 0.57 5.70
CA ALA A 143 9.41 -0.13 4.54
C ALA A 143 10.51 0.67 3.83
N ASN A 144 10.30 1.97 3.61
CA ASN A 144 11.29 2.86 3.01
C ASN A 144 12.55 3.02 3.89
N ALA A 145 12.39 3.21 5.20
CA ALA A 145 13.51 3.37 6.12
C ALA A 145 14.37 2.11 6.22
N LEU A 146 13.77 0.93 6.11
CA LEU A 146 14.46 -0.35 6.10
C LEU A 146 14.97 -0.77 4.71
N GLY A 147 14.64 -0.03 3.66
CA GLY A 147 14.95 -0.37 2.28
C GLY A 147 14.27 -1.66 1.81
N MET A 148 13.07 -1.97 2.35
CA MET A 148 12.33 -3.20 2.11
C MET A 148 11.00 -2.90 1.42
N ARG A 149 10.78 -3.54 0.28
CA ARG A 149 9.48 -3.54 -0.37
C ARG A 149 9.01 -4.98 -0.54
N THR A 150 8.00 -5.37 0.23
CA THR A 150 7.43 -6.71 0.20
C THR A 150 6.03 -6.70 -0.41
N ASP A 151 5.50 -7.87 -0.75
CA ASP A 151 4.11 -8.03 -1.21
C ASP A 151 3.11 -7.54 -0.16
N ALA A 152 3.40 -7.77 1.12
CA ALA A 152 2.59 -7.30 2.23
C ALA A 152 2.65 -5.77 2.36
N SER A 153 3.85 -5.17 2.45
CA SER A 153 4.01 -3.72 2.60
C SER A 153 3.40 -2.94 1.44
N SER A 154 3.50 -3.47 0.21
CA SER A 154 2.92 -2.87 -1.00
C SER A 154 1.38 -2.84 -1.00
N ARG A 155 0.74 -3.76 -0.26
CA ARG A 155 -0.71 -3.78 -0.07
C ARG A 155 -1.13 -2.86 1.07
N TYR A 156 -0.48 -2.98 2.23
CA TYR A 156 -0.79 -2.14 3.39
C TYR A 156 -0.61 -0.64 3.13
N GLU A 157 0.45 -0.25 2.38
CA GLU A 157 0.70 1.17 2.10
C GLU A 157 -0.42 1.87 1.33
N LYS A 158 -1.25 1.09 0.61
CA LYS A 158 -2.40 1.58 -0.17
C LYS A 158 -3.72 1.58 0.60
N GLY A 159 -3.72 1.06 1.82
CA GLY A 159 -4.92 0.81 2.59
C GLY A 159 -5.60 -0.50 2.22
N LEU A 160 -6.07 -1.21 3.23
CA LEU A 160 -6.81 -2.47 3.09
C LEU A 160 -8.16 -2.35 3.80
N ASP A 161 -9.11 -3.15 3.35
CA ASP A 161 -10.40 -3.28 4.01
C ASP A 161 -10.24 -3.92 5.39
N VAL A 162 -10.63 -3.19 6.42
CA VAL A 162 -10.51 -3.64 7.81
C VAL A 162 -11.39 -4.87 8.08
N GLU A 163 -12.59 -4.93 7.48
CA GLU A 163 -13.52 -6.05 7.66
C GLU A 163 -13.05 -7.34 6.96
N ASN A 164 -12.13 -7.22 6.01
CA ASN A 164 -11.60 -8.37 5.28
C ASN A 164 -10.64 -9.23 6.13
N THR A 165 -10.10 -8.69 7.22
CA THR A 165 -9.18 -9.41 8.11
C THR A 165 -9.82 -10.67 8.69
N TYR A 166 -11.09 -10.59 9.09
CA TYR A 166 -11.84 -11.74 9.63
C TYR A 166 -12.06 -12.82 8.57
N LYS A 167 -12.53 -12.43 7.39
CA LYS A 167 -12.77 -13.36 6.27
C LYS A 167 -11.49 -14.07 5.82
N ALA A 168 -10.35 -13.36 5.86
CA ALA A 168 -9.08 -13.93 5.49
C ALA A 168 -8.60 -15.00 6.48
N VAL A 169 -8.75 -14.79 7.78
CA VAL A 169 -8.37 -15.81 8.77
C VAL A 169 -9.30 -17.02 8.72
N GLU A 170 -10.61 -16.80 8.55
CA GLU A 170 -11.55 -17.92 8.34
C GLU A 170 -11.15 -18.75 7.12
N ARG A 171 -10.80 -18.10 6.00
CA ARG A 171 -10.35 -18.79 4.80
C ARG A 171 -9.05 -19.57 5.01
N ALA A 172 -8.11 -19.02 5.77
CA ALA A 172 -6.89 -19.75 6.12
C ALA A 172 -7.19 -20.99 6.95
N CYS A 173 -8.08 -20.90 7.93
CA CYS A 173 -8.54 -22.03 8.75
C CYS A 173 -9.25 -23.09 7.90
N GLU A 174 -10.16 -22.69 7.02
CA GLU A 174 -10.80 -23.61 6.07
C GLU A 174 -9.77 -24.35 5.19
N LEU A 175 -8.74 -23.66 4.72
CA LEU A 175 -7.67 -24.29 3.93
C LEU A 175 -6.84 -25.25 4.76
N VAL A 176 -6.57 -24.99 6.04
CA VAL A 176 -5.90 -25.93 6.96
C VAL A 176 -6.68 -27.23 7.05
N GLU A 177 -7.99 -27.15 7.26
CA GLU A 177 -8.87 -28.32 7.35
C GLU A 177 -8.98 -29.06 6.01
N LEU A 178 -9.17 -28.33 4.92
CA LEU A 178 -9.25 -28.88 3.56
C LEU A 178 -7.99 -29.65 3.17
N LEU A 179 -6.82 -29.14 3.56
CA LEU A 179 -5.54 -29.79 3.30
C LEU A 179 -5.18 -30.87 4.33
N GLY A 180 -5.91 -30.97 5.42
CA GLY A 180 -5.64 -31.92 6.51
C GLY A 180 -4.28 -31.69 7.17
N CYS A 181 -3.80 -30.44 7.18
CA CYS A 181 -2.46 -30.11 7.66
C CYS A 181 -2.43 -29.63 9.13
N GLY A 182 -3.56 -29.62 9.81
CA GLY A 182 -3.69 -29.23 11.22
C GLY A 182 -5.13 -29.28 11.68
N GLU A 183 -5.34 -28.96 12.95
CA GLU A 183 -6.67 -28.86 13.58
C GLU A 183 -6.86 -27.43 14.08
N VAL A 184 -7.87 -26.73 13.58
CA VAL A 184 -8.22 -25.38 14.03
C VAL A 184 -8.74 -25.45 15.48
N VAL A 185 -8.23 -24.58 16.34
CA VAL A 185 -8.67 -24.50 17.73
C VAL A 185 -9.83 -23.51 17.81
N GLU A 186 -10.92 -23.91 18.44
CA GLU A 186 -12.11 -23.09 18.58
C GLU A 186 -11.81 -21.77 19.32
N GLY A 187 -12.33 -20.65 18.79
CA GLY A 187 -12.26 -19.32 19.37
C GLY A 187 -11.22 -18.41 18.69
N ILE A 188 -11.68 -17.30 18.14
CA ILE A 188 -10.89 -16.25 17.51
C ILE A 188 -10.63 -15.13 18.49
N ILE A 189 -9.39 -14.60 18.51
CA ILE A 189 -9.05 -13.40 19.26
C ILE A 189 -9.09 -12.22 18.28
N ASP A 190 -10.09 -11.38 18.44
CA ASP A 190 -10.27 -10.16 17.66
C ASP A 190 -10.13 -8.92 18.56
N VAL A 191 -9.19 -8.03 18.22
CA VAL A 191 -8.96 -6.79 18.95
C VAL A 191 -9.07 -5.60 18.02
N VAL A 192 -10.12 -4.83 18.22
CA VAL A 192 -10.44 -3.60 17.47
C VAL A 192 -10.30 -2.42 18.42
N PRO A 193 -9.18 -1.70 18.45
CA PRO A 193 -8.95 -0.62 19.42
C PRO A 193 -9.79 0.62 19.14
N ARG A 194 -10.27 0.80 17.92
CA ARG A 194 -11.18 1.89 17.52
C ARG A 194 -12.34 1.34 16.72
N ALA A 195 -13.53 1.90 16.97
CA ALA A 195 -14.66 1.61 16.11
C ALA A 195 -14.34 2.00 14.65
N ILE A 196 -14.67 1.10 13.75
CA ILE A 196 -14.53 1.35 12.30
C ILE A 196 -15.57 2.42 11.94
N SER A 197 -15.10 3.56 11.41
CA SER A 197 -16.01 4.58 10.91
C SER A 197 -16.37 4.29 9.46
N THR A 198 -17.63 4.05 9.20
CA THR A 198 -18.15 4.02 7.83
C THR A 198 -18.34 5.43 7.30
N VAL A 199 -17.91 5.66 6.06
CA VAL A 199 -18.16 6.93 5.38
C VAL A 199 -19.61 6.96 4.90
N SER A 200 -20.30 8.07 5.16
CA SER A 200 -21.63 8.31 4.66
C SER A 200 -21.68 9.64 3.92
N LEU A 201 -22.18 9.64 2.70
CA LEU A 201 -22.24 10.81 1.83
C LEU A 201 -23.70 11.08 1.43
N LYS A 202 -24.03 12.33 1.12
CA LYS A 202 -25.32 12.67 0.57
C LYS A 202 -25.29 12.53 -0.95
N LEU A 203 -26.29 11.86 -1.52
CA LEU A 203 -26.53 11.86 -2.96
C LEU A 203 -27.08 13.23 -3.38
N GLU A 204 -26.33 13.95 -4.22
CA GLU A 204 -26.68 15.27 -4.73
C GLU A 204 -26.71 15.26 -6.27
N PRO A 205 -27.81 14.77 -6.89
CA PRO A 205 -27.89 14.56 -8.34
C PRO A 205 -27.58 15.81 -9.16
N GLU A 206 -28.05 16.98 -8.70
CA GLU A 206 -27.82 18.24 -9.41
C GLU A 206 -26.33 18.61 -9.44
N LYS A 207 -25.62 18.38 -8.34
CA LYS A 207 -24.17 18.65 -8.30
C LYS A 207 -23.37 17.66 -9.16
N ILE A 208 -23.77 16.38 -9.14
CA ILE A 208 -23.16 15.33 -9.96
C ILE A 208 -23.36 15.67 -11.43
N ASN A 209 -24.57 15.96 -11.85
CA ASN A 209 -24.88 16.35 -13.23
C ASN A 209 -24.15 17.63 -13.65
N ALA A 210 -24.08 18.63 -12.79
CA ALA A 210 -23.32 19.86 -13.06
C ALA A 210 -21.81 19.60 -13.24
N LEU A 211 -21.24 18.66 -12.45
CA LEU A 211 -19.83 18.28 -12.59
C LEU A 211 -19.59 17.51 -13.89
N LEU A 212 -20.46 16.57 -14.23
CA LEU A 212 -20.30 15.69 -15.40
C LEU A 212 -20.78 16.34 -16.72
N GLY A 213 -21.58 17.40 -16.67
CA GLY A 213 -22.21 17.98 -17.84
C GLY A 213 -23.33 17.10 -18.41
N THR A 214 -24.06 16.39 -17.55
CA THR A 214 -25.08 15.39 -17.91
C THR A 214 -26.45 15.74 -17.30
N ASP A 215 -27.45 14.94 -17.63
CA ASP A 215 -28.82 14.99 -17.05
C ASP A 215 -29.25 13.55 -16.66
N ILE A 216 -28.43 12.88 -15.86
CA ILE A 216 -28.68 11.52 -15.40
C ILE A 216 -29.72 11.58 -14.28
N SER A 217 -30.74 10.73 -14.37
CA SER A 217 -31.80 10.67 -13.38
C SER A 217 -31.25 10.13 -12.03
N ARG A 218 -31.87 10.54 -10.92
CA ARG A 218 -31.59 10.02 -9.60
C ARG A 218 -31.63 8.48 -9.54
N ASP A 219 -32.73 7.91 -10.10
CA ASP A 219 -32.93 6.46 -10.08
C ASP A 219 -31.80 5.69 -10.79
N THR A 220 -31.29 6.26 -11.88
CA THR A 220 -30.14 5.68 -12.60
C THR A 220 -28.86 5.75 -11.74
N MET A 221 -28.63 6.87 -11.04
CA MET A 221 -27.49 7.00 -10.14
C MET A 221 -27.57 6.01 -8.97
N GLU A 222 -28.74 5.85 -8.37
CA GLU A 222 -28.99 4.90 -7.29
C GLU A 222 -28.80 3.45 -7.76
N ASP A 223 -29.33 3.07 -8.93
CA ASP A 223 -29.11 1.72 -9.50
C ASP A 223 -27.62 1.42 -9.70
N ILE A 224 -26.88 2.37 -10.26
CA ILE A 224 -25.42 2.23 -10.43
C ILE A 224 -24.73 2.00 -9.09
N LEU A 225 -25.02 2.84 -8.09
CA LEU A 225 -24.36 2.78 -6.78
C LEU A 225 -24.71 1.47 -6.05
N VAL A 226 -25.97 1.06 -6.05
CA VAL A 226 -26.40 -0.20 -5.43
C VAL A 226 -25.72 -1.41 -6.08
N ARG A 227 -25.61 -1.45 -7.40
CA ARG A 227 -24.88 -2.51 -8.12
C ARG A 227 -23.39 -2.52 -7.82
N LEU A 228 -22.81 -1.39 -7.40
CA LEU A 228 -21.41 -1.28 -6.95
C LEU A 228 -21.23 -1.64 -5.47
N GLY A 229 -22.31 -2.01 -4.77
CA GLY A 229 -22.27 -2.44 -3.37
C GLY A 229 -22.44 -1.30 -2.35
N PHE A 230 -22.76 -0.09 -2.80
CA PHE A 230 -23.19 0.97 -1.88
C PHE A 230 -24.60 0.68 -1.38
N THR A 231 -24.89 1.08 -0.16
CA THR A 231 -26.25 1.00 0.38
C THR A 231 -26.86 2.38 0.53
N MET A 232 -28.17 2.49 0.29
CA MET A 232 -28.89 3.75 0.29
C MET A 232 -29.89 3.80 1.43
N GLU A 233 -29.89 4.91 2.17
CA GLU A 233 -30.93 5.22 3.15
C GLU A 233 -31.47 6.62 2.87
N GLY A 234 -32.57 6.70 2.10
CA GLY A 234 -33.08 7.96 1.59
C GLY A 234 -32.09 8.68 0.69
N ASP A 235 -31.58 9.83 1.12
CA ASP A 235 -30.55 10.59 0.40
C ASP A 235 -29.12 10.23 0.83
N ILE A 236 -28.96 9.34 1.80
CA ILE A 236 -27.63 8.99 2.32
C ILE A 236 -27.10 7.75 1.65
N ILE A 237 -25.88 7.86 1.15
CA ILE A 237 -25.08 6.78 0.58
C ILE A 237 -24.16 6.27 1.67
N HIS A 238 -24.23 5.00 2.03
CA HIS A 238 -23.28 4.36 2.89
C HIS A 238 -22.19 3.68 2.04
N VAL A 239 -20.97 4.12 2.22
CA VAL A 239 -19.80 3.63 1.48
C VAL A 239 -19.37 2.29 2.07
N PRO A 240 -19.20 1.22 1.27
CA PRO A 240 -18.72 -0.06 1.79
C PRO A 240 -17.27 0.04 2.28
N SER A 241 -16.89 -0.77 3.26
CA SER A 241 -15.58 -0.74 3.94
C SER A 241 -14.38 -0.90 3.01
N TRP A 242 -14.56 -1.64 1.90
CA TRP A 242 -13.49 -1.85 0.90
C TRP A 242 -13.26 -0.67 -0.05
N ARG A 243 -14.12 0.35 -0.02
CA ARG A 243 -14.01 1.57 -0.83
C ARG A 243 -13.45 2.73 0.02
N GLY A 244 -12.25 2.54 0.54
CA GLY A 244 -11.53 3.58 1.29
C GLY A 244 -11.09 4.79 0.45
N ASP A 245 -11.33 4.76 -0.86
CA ASP A 245 -11.08 5.83 -1.83
C ASP A 245 -12.23 6.83 -1.94
N VAL A 246 -13.44 6.45 -1.49
CA VAL A 246 -14.66 7.25 -1.64
C VAL A 246 -14.90 8.09 -0.38
N GLU A 247 -14.53 9.36 -0.44
CA GLU A 247 -14.64 10.31 0.68
C GLU A 247 -15.47 11.56 0.37
N HIS A 248 -15.73 11.82 -0.92
CA HIS A 248 -16.36 13.07 -1.36
C HIS A 248 -17.39 12.83 -2.47
N TYR A 249 -18.30 13.79 -2.72
CA TYR A 249 -19.32 13.68 -3.76
C TYR A 249 -18.72 13.52 -5.17
N SER A 250 -17.51 14.02 -5.42
CA SER A 250 -16.82 13.84 -6.71
C SER A 250 -16.45 12.39 -6.97
N ASP A 251 -16.17 11.62 -5.93
CA ASP A 251 -15.85 10.19 -6.05
C ASP A 251 -17.12 9.41 -6.42
N ILE A 252 -18.26 9.83 -5.87
CA ILE A 252 -19.58 9.31 -6.30
C ILE A 252 -19.87 9.68 -7.75
N ALA A 253 -19.55 10.91 -8.16
CA ALA A 253 -19.73 11.34 -9.56
C ALA A 253 -18.83 10.52 -10.51
N GLU A 254 -17.61 10.19 -10.10
CA GLU A 254 -16.73 9.31 -10.86
C GLU A 254 -17.35 7.92 -11.06
N GLU A 255 -17.87 7.31 -10.01
CA GLU A 255 -18.53 6.00 -10.10
C GLU A 255 -19.75 6.05 -11.03
N VAL A 256 -20.57 7.09 -10.91
CA VAL A 256 -21.73 7.29 -11.80
C VAL A 256 -21.24 7.43 -13.25
N ALA A 257 -20.26 8.30 -13.53
CA ALA A 257 -19.75 8.53 -14.88
C ALA A 257 -19.14 7.26 -15.49
N ARG A 258 -18.39 6.50 -14.71
CA ARG A 258 -17.72 5.27 -15.15
C ARG A 258 -18.71 4.20 -15.60
N PHE A 259 -19.84 4.05 -14.90
CA PHE A 259 -20.86 3.04 -15.23
C PHE A 259 -21.95 3.55 -16.16
N TYR A 260 -22.23 4.86 -16.18
CA TYR A 260 -23.04 5.49 -17.21
C TYR A 260 -22.37 5.37 -18.59
N GLY A 261 -21.05 5.53 -18.61
CA GLY A 261 -20.20 5.42 -19.78
C GLY A 261 -19.66 6.78 -20.23
N TYR A 262 -18.34 6.92 -20.21
CA TYR A 262 -17.70 8.18 -20.65
C TYR A 262 -18.02 8.56 -22.10
N ASN A 263 -18.32 7.59 -22.96
CA ASN A 263 -18.70 7.85 -24.35
C ASN A 263 -20.12 8.45 -24.49
N GLU A 264 -20.95 8.27 -23.47
CA GLU A 264 -22.33 8.82 -23.43
C GLU A 264 -22.34 10.27 -22.92
N ILE A 265 -21.22 10.76 -22.35
CA ILE A 265 -21.12 12.13 -21.87
C ILE A 265 -20.93 13.06 -23.08
N PRO A 266 -21.82 14.07 -23.27
CA PRO A 266 -21.74 14.92 -24.45
C PRO A 266 -20.47 15.78 -24.44
N THR A 267 -19.81 15.88 -25.59
CA THR A 267 -18.69 16.76 -25.77
C THR A 267 -19.16 18.22 -25.84
N CYS A 268 -18.60 19.08 -25.02
CA CYS A 268 -18.88 20.51 -25.08
C CYS A 268 -17.57 21.33 -25.26
N PHE A 269 -17.71 22.48 -25.88
CA PHE A 269 -16.59 23.43 -25.94
C PHE A 269 -16.41 24.10 -24.59
N ALA A 270 -15.14 24.28 -24.19
CA ALA A 270 -14.84 25.09 -23.01
C ALA A 270 -15.35 26.53 -23.21
N GLY A 271 -16.29 26.94 -22.39
CA GLY A 271 -16.78 28.32 -22.35
C GLY A 271 -15.90 29.17 -21.42
N GLY A 272 -15.62 30.39 -21.81
CA GLY A 272 -14.88 31.33 -20.98
C GLY A 272 -14.53 32.62 -21.73
N ASN A 273 -14.26 33.66 -20.97
CA ASN A 273 -13.73 34.86 -21.53
C ASN A 273 -12.25 34.66 -21.89
N THR A 274 -11.92 34.84 -23.15
CA THR A 274 -10.52 34.84 -23.57
C THR A 274 -9.85 36.13 -23.13
N THR A 275 -8.68 36.04 -22.51
CA THR A 275 -7.82 37.18 -22.23
C THR A 275 -6.82 37.34 -23.37
N SER A 276 -6.50 38.60 -23.69
CA SER A 276 -5.45 38.89 -24.65
C SER A 276 -4.11 38.38 -24.10
N GLY A 277 -3.54 37.39 -24.76
CA GLY A 277 -2.19 36.91 -24.46
C GLY A 277 -1.13 37.86 -25.02
N GLY A 278 0.10 37.75 -24.50
CA GLY A 278 1.24 38.49 -25.00
C GLY A 278 2.51 38.12 -24.25
N PHE A 279 3.65 38.52 -24.80
CA PHE A 279 4.93 38.32 -24.13
C PHE A 279 5.17 39.44 -23.12
N THR A 280 5.71 39.10 -21.97
CA THR A 280 6.26 40.08 -21.02
C THR A 280 7.43 40.85 -21.67
N PRO A 281 7.82 42.04 -21.19
CA PRO A 281 8.99 42.77 -21.71
C PRO A 281 10.26 41.92 -21.69
N LEU A 282 10.48 41.11 -20.67
CA LEU A 282 11.62 40.20 -20.58
C LEU A 282 11.58 39.11 -21.68
N GLN A 283 10.44 38.46 -21.87
CA GLN A 283 10.27 37.48 -22.93
C GLN A 283 10.43 38.06 -24.34
N GLN A 284 9.98 39.33 -24.53
CA GLN A 284 10.22 40.02 -25.79
C GLN A 284 11.71 40.28 -26.04
N CYS A 285 12.44 40.69 -25.00
CA CYS A 285 13.88 40.90 -25.06
C CYS A 285 14.63 39.59 -25.36
N GLU A 286 14.34 38.53 -24.64
CA GLU A 286 14.92 37.18 -24.87
C GLU A 286 14.68 36.70 -26.30
N ARG A 287 13.45 36.88 -26.81
CA ARG A 287 13.09 36.50 -28.17
C ARG A 287 13.88 37.34 -29.22
N GLN A 288 14.02 38.62 -28.96
CA GLN A 288 14.79 39.54 -29.87
C GLN A 288 16.28 39.15 -29.86
N ILE A 289 16.86 38.84 -28.71
CA ILE A 289 18.26 38.38 -28.60
C ILE A 289 18.42 37.07 -29.40
N GLY A 290 17.54 36.10 -29.21
CA GLY A 290 17.60 34.83 -29.95
C GLY A 290 17.50 35.03 -31.46
N GLN A 291 16.62 35.93 -31.94
CA GLN A 291 16.53 36.28 -33.37
C GLN A 291 17.81 36.93 -33.89
N THR A 292 18.39 37.86 -33.13
CA THR A 292 19.64 38.51 -33.49
C THR A 292 20.79 37.52 -33.58
N CYS A 293 20.93 36.62 -32.60
CA CYS A 293 21.96 35.57 -32.62
C CYS A 293 21.85 34.70 -33.88
N ARG A 294 20.62 34.23 -34.19
CA ARG A 294 20.41 33.45 -35.42
C ARG A 294 20.74 34.21 -36.69
N SER A 295 20.41 35.50 -36.76
CA SER A 295 20.76 36.32 -37.91
C SER A 295 22.27 36.52 -38.09
N LEU A 296 23.04 36.38 -37.01
CA LEU A 296 24.50 36.40 -37.00
C LEU A 296 25.14 35.03 -37.31
N GLY A 297 24.36 34.01 -37.67
CA GLY A 297 24.82 32.68 -38.03
C GLY A 297 25.06 31.73 -36.83
N MET A 298 24.47 32.02 -35.67
CA MET A 298 24.53 31.13 -34.51
C MET A 298 23.36 30.13 -34.53
N ASP A 299 23.59 28.91 -34.11
CA ASP A 299 22.56 27.92 -33.90
C ASP A 299 22.05 27.94 -32.46
N GLU A 300 20.74 27.76 -32.31
CA GLU A 300 20.11 27.62 -30.98
C GLU A 300 20.21 26.14 -30.54
N ILE A 301 20.73 25.91 -29.36
CA ILE A 301 20.87 24.56 -28.79
C ILE A 301 20.09 24.43 -27.48
N ILE A 302 19.59 23.25 -27.23
CA ILE A 302 18.99 22.86 -25.94
C ILE A 302 19.94 21.89 -25.25
N THR A 303 20.39 22.24 -24.07
CA THR A 303 21.29 21.41 -23.27
C THR A 303 20.57 20.79 -22.09
N TYR A 304 21.13 19.69 -21.58
CA TYR A 304 20.63 19.11 -20.33
C TYR A 304 20.95 20.01 -19.14
N SER A 305 20.00 20.11 -18.20
CA SER A 305 20.19 20.81 -16.93
C SER A 305 21.05 20.05 -15.95
N PHE A 306 21.11 18.70 -16.09
CA PHE A 306 21.94 17.84 -15.27
C PHE A 306 23.24 17.54 -15.99
N ILE A 307 24.36 17.76 -15.31
CA ILE A 307 25.70 17.55 -15.83
C ILE A 307 26.56 16.80 -14.82
N SER A 308 27.56 16.07 -15.29
CA SER A 308 28.58 15.51 -14.42
C SER A 308 29.49 16.61 -13.85
N PRO A 309 29.86 16.56 -12.56
CA PRO A 309 30.88 17.46 -11.99
C PRO A 309 32.21 17.46 -12.77
N GLY A 310 32.57 16.35 -13.42
CA GLY A 310 33.75 16.26 -14.27
C GLY A 310 33.72 17.18 -15.50
N TYR A 311 32.55 17.72 -15.87
CA TYR A 311 32.47 18.68 -16.99
C TYR A 311 33.09 20.03 -16.68
N TYR A 312 33.14 20.43 -15.40
CA TYR A 312 33.86 21.64 -15.00
C TYR A 312 35.34 21.59 -15.35
N ASP A 313 35.96 20.41 -15.21
CA ASP A 313 37.37 20.21 -15.60
C ASP A 313 37.57 20.21 -17.11
N LYS A 314 36.61 19.63 -17.88
CA LYS A 314 36.64 19.63 -19.35
C LYS A 314 36.62 21.04 -19.93
N ILE A 315 35.89 21.96 -19.32
CA ILE A 315 35.87 23.39 -19.73
C ILE A 315 36.95 24.22 -19.04
N ARG A 316 37.87 23.57 -18.28
CA ARG A 316 38.96 24.24 -17.55
C ARG A 316 38.48 25.32 -16.59
N MET A 317 37.32 25.14 -15.96
CA MET A 317 36.81 26.07 -14.98
C MET A 317 37.77 26.12 -13.78
N PRO A 318 38.12 27.30 -13.23
CA PRO A 318 38.98 27.43 -12.05
C PRO A 318 38.45 26.57 -10.89
N ALA A 319 39.36 25.94 -10.13
CA ALA A 319 38.98 25.03 -9.04
C ALA A 319 38.24 25.75 -7.90
N ASP A 320 38.51 27.02 -7.71
CA ASP A 320 37.92 27.93 -6.71
C ASP A 320 36.66 28.64 -7.19
N SER A 321 36.19 28.33 -8.38
CA SER A 321 34.98 28.98 -8.93
C SER A 321 33.74 28.62 -8.14
N PRO A 322 32.95 29.61 -7.67
CA PRO A 322 31.68 29.30 -6.96
C PRO A 322 30.65 28.62 -7.86
N LEU A 323 30.82 28.65 -9.17
CA LEU A 323 29.94 27.93 -10.11
C LEU A 323 30.14 26.40 -10.08
N ARG A 324 31.20 25.91 -9.40
CA ARG A 324 31.40 24.48 -9.16
C ARG A 324 30.54 23.94 -8.01
N ASP A 325 29.99 24.80 -7.16
CA ASP A 325 29.10 24.44 -6.08
C ASP A 325 27.69 24.15 -6.61
N SER A 326 27.54 22.96 -7.16
CA SER A 326 26.28 22.50 -7.74
C SER A 326 25.56 21.52 -6.81
N LEU A 327 24.21 21.55 -6.85
CA LEU A 327 23.38 20.59 -6.15
C LEU A 327 23.63 19.18 -6.72
N ARG A 328 23.89 18.22 -5.83
CA ARG A 328 24.06 16.81 -6.21
C ARG A 328 22.77 16.05 -6.03
N ILE A 329 22.41 15.23 -7.03
CA ILE A 329 21.30 14.29 -6.94
C ILE A 329 21.77 13.11 -6.09
N LEU A 330 20.93 12.64 -5.14
CA LEU A 330 21.28 11.49 -4.25
C LEU A 330 21.49 10.19 -5.03
N ASN A 331 20.68 9.95 -6.06
CA ASN A 331 20.73 8.77 -6.91
C ASN A 331 20.92 9.19 -8.39
N PRO A 332 22.11 9.64 -8.79
CA PRO A 332 22.34 10.04 -10.17
C PRO A 332 22.27 8.82 -11.11
N PRO A 333 21.72 8.97 -12.32
CA PRO A 333 21.89 7.96 -13.35
C PRO A 333 23.38 7.70 -13.59
N VAL A 334 23.77 6.44 -13.85
CA VAL A 334 25.18 6.02 -14.00
C VAL A 334 25.95 6.83 -15.07
N SER A 335 25.25 7.42 -16.01
CA SER A 335 25.83 8.27 -17.08
C SER A 335 26.25 9.67 -16.62
N TYR A 336 25.95 10.09 -15.39
CA TYR A 336 26.22 11.43 -14.84
C TYR A 336 27.12 11.44 -13.59
N THR A 337 27.76 10.31 -13.29
CA THR A 337 28.78 10.20 -12.22
C THR A 337 30.17 10.57 -12.69
#